data_a38061857395a5c7bbc3c28959c2381d
#
_entry.id   a38061857395a5c7bbc3c28959c2381d
#
_cell.length_a   1.000
_cell.length_b   1.000
_cell.length_c   1.000
_cell.angle_alpha   90.00
_cell.angle_beta   90.00
_cell.angle_gamma   90.00
#
_symmetry.space_group_name_H-M   'P 1'
#
loop_
_entity.id
_entity.type
_entity.pdbx_description
1 polymer ?
#
loop_
_entity_poly.entity_id
_entity_poly.type
_entity_poly.pdbx_seq_one_letter_code
_entity_poly.pdbx_strand_id
1 'polypeptide(L)'
;MAYKEKEIQSIFKDILTGITKGKALRNILKDGSMPSTSTFYNWLQEDESKSKQYARATELRAENIFEDILDIADNNTSDIISGVDGDRTNNDVIQRSRLMVDARKWYLSKLNPKKYGDK
;
A
#
# COMPACT_ATOMS: atom_id res chain seq x y z
N MET A 1 2.37 14.85 -23.75
CA MET A 1 3.79 14.47 -23.84
C MET A 1 3.90 13.00 -24.22
N ALA A 2 4.64 12.74 -25.28
CA ALA A 2 4.77 11.37 -25.76
C ALA A 2 5.97 10.69 -25.11
N TYR A 3 5.75 9.53 -24.55
CA TYR A 3 6.82 8.70 -23.99
C TYR A 3 7.22 7.63 -24.98
N LYS A 4 8.50 7.34 -25.05
CA LYS A 4 8.99 6.24 -25.87
C LYS A 4 8.64 4.93 -25.17
N GLU A 5 8.50 3.86 -25.94
CA GLU A 5 8.09 2.57 -25.39
C GLU A 5 9.00 2.06 -24.27
N LYS A 6 10.32 2.23 -24.44
CA LYS A 6 11.27 1.83 -23.41
C LYS A 6 11.09 2.64 -22.12
N GLU A 7 10.77 3.93 -22.28
CA GLU A 7 10.52 4.80 -21.15
C GLU A 7 9.23 4.37 -20.44
N ILE A 8 8.20 4.05 -21.19
CA ILE A 8 6.93 3.59 -20.64
C ILE A 8 7.15 2.33 -19.82
N GLN A 9 7.90 1.36 -20.35
CA GLN A 9 8.18 0.12 -19.64
C GLN A 9 8.91 0.36 -18.33
N SER A 10 9.92 1.19 -18.36
CA SER A 10 10.72 1.52 -17.16
C SER A 10 9.90 2.25 -16.11
N ILE A 11 9.16 3.27 -16.54
CA ILE A 11 8.31 4.06 -15.65
C ILE A 11 7.21 3.19 -15.06
N PHE A 12 6.58 2.37 -15.89
CA PHE A 12 5.50 1.48 -15.46
C PHE A 12 6.02 0.49 -14.41
N LYS A 13 7.18 -0.08 -14.62
CA LYS A 13 7.81 -0.99 -13.66
C LYS A 13 8.06 -0.29 -12.32
N ASP A 14 8.57 0.93 -12.36
CA ASP A 14 8.83 1.70 -11.14
C ASP A 14 7.55 1.99 -10.38
N ILE A 15 6.48 2.33 -11.12
CA ILE A 15 5.17 2.57 -10.51
C ILE A 15 4.66 1.32 -9.81
N LEU A 16 4.73 0.18 -10.49
CA LEU A 16 4.27 -1.09 -9.91
C LEU A 16 5.09 -1.49 -8.67
N THR A 17 6.39 -1.25 -8.70
CA THR A 17 7.23 -1.50 -7.55
C THR A 17 6.79 -0.67 -6.35
N GLY A 18 6.50 0.61 -6.57
CA GLY A 18 6.02 1.50 -5.51
C GLY A 18 4.68 1.03 -4.94
N ILE A 19 3.76 0.63 -5.82
CA ILE A 19 2.45 0.12 -5.39
C ILE A 19 2.62 -1.13 -4.54
N THR A 20 3.43 -2.07 -5.00
CA THR A 20 3.69 -3.31 -4.25
C THR A 20 4.23 -3.02 -2.85
N LYS A 21 5.03 -1.97 -2.71
CA LYS A 21 5.60 -1.57 -1.41
C LYS A 21 4.60 -0.86 -0.52
N GLY A 22 3.38 -0.61 -0.99
CA GLY A 22 2.33 0.00 -0.20
C GLY A 22 2.07 1.47 -0.48
N LYS A 23 2.77 2.07 -1.44
CA LYS A 23 2.56 3.47 -1.76
C LYS A 23 1.27 3.66 -2.54
N ALA A 24 0.58 4.77 -2.29
CA ALA A 24 -0.60 5.13 -3.06
C ALA A 24 -0.18 5.62 -4.44
N LEU A 25 -0.97 5.27 -5.45
CA LEU A 25 -0.68 5.69 -6.83
C LEU A 25 -0.51 7.21 -6.94
N ARG A 26 -1.36 7.97 -6.29
CA ARG A 26 -1.28 9.43 -6.28
C ARG A 26 0.08 9.94 -5.81
N ASN A 27 0.59 9.34 -4.75
CA ASN A 27 1.87 9.75 -4.20
C ASN A 27 3.02 9.41 -5.13
N ILE A 28 2.95 8.26 -5.79
CA ILE A 28 3.96 7.86 -6.77
C ILE A 28 3.98 8.84 -7.94
N LEU A 29 2.81 9.22 -8.44
CA LEU A 29 2.70 10.07 -9.62
C LEU A 29 2.95 11.56 -9.35
N LYS A 30 3.18 11.95 -8.09
CA LYS A 30 3.53 13.32 -7.75
C LYS A 30 4.92 13.72 -8.22
N ASP A 31 5.79 12.74 -8.41
CA ASP A 31 7.15 12.98 -8.89
C ASP A 31 7.09 13.59 -10.29
N GLY A 32 7.90 14.64 -10.53
CA GLY A 32 7.90 15.33 -11.81
C GLY A 32 8.31 14.46 -13.00
N SER A 33 9.01 13.35 -12.75
CA SER A 33 9.41 12.42 -13.81
C SER A 33 8.31 11.41 -14.17
N MET A 34 7.19 11.43 -13.44
CA MET A 34 6.11 10.46 -13.63
C MET A 34 5.01 11.02 -14.53
N PRO A 35 4.25 10.13 -15.21
CA PRO A 35 3.13 10.57 -16.02
C PRO A 35 1.96 11.07 -15.16
N SER A 36 1.01 11.74 -15.79
CA SER A 36 -0.23 12.09 -15.12
C SER A 36 -1.07 10.84 -14.85
N THR A 37 -2.03 10.98 -13.94
CA THR A 37 -2.97 9.89 -13.64
C THR A 37 -3.70 9.44 -14.91
N SER A 38 -4.15 10.41 -15.72
CA SER A 38 -4.85 10.10 -16.98
C SER A 38 -3.98 9.30 -17.94
N THR A 39 -2.72 9.68 -18.08
CA THR A 39 -1.78 8.98 -18.95
C THR A 39 -1.56 7.55 -18.46
N PHE A 40 -1.40 7.38 -17.15
CA PHE A 40 -1.20 6.06 -16.57
C PHE A 40 -2.40 5.15 -16.86
N TYR A 41 -3.62 5.65 -16.65
CA TYR A 41 -4.83 4.84 -16.92
C TYR A 41 -5.01 4.55 -18.41
N ASN A 42 -4.59 5.47 -19.27
CA ASN A 42 -4.60 5.19 -20.72
C ASN A 42 -3.67 4.03 -21.05
N TRP A 43 -2.51 3.95 -20.42
CA TRP A 43 -1.60 2.83 -20.62
C TRP A 43 -2.27 1.50 -20.26
N LEU A 44 -3.05 1.48 -19.16
CA LEU A 44 -3.76 0.27 -18.75
C LEU A 44 -4.83 -0.13 -19.75
N GLN A 45 -5.54 0.86 -20.31
CA GLN A 45 -6.59 0.59 -21.29
C GLN A 45 -6.03 0.10 -22.62
N GLU A 46 -4.87 0.59 -23.00
CA GLU A 46 -4.25 0.24 -24.27
C GLU A 46 -3.54 -1.10 -24.27
N ASP A 47 -3.18 -1.59 -23.09
CA ASP A 47 -2.38 -2.82 -22.98
C ASP A 47 -2.93 -3.70 -21.84
N GLU A 48 -3.55 -4.80 -22.26
CA GLU A 48 -4.14 -5.76 -21.32
C GLU A 48 -3.09 -6.35 -20.38
N SER A 49 -1.87 -6.56 -20.87
CA SER A 49 -0.78 -7.05 -20.03
C SER A 49 -0.47 -6.10 -18.88
N LYS A 50 -0.43 -4.80 -19.17
CA LYS A 50 -0.22 -3.78 -18.15
C LYS A 50 -1.35 -3.76 -17.14
N SER A 51 -2.58 -3.92 -17.60
CA SER A 51 -3.74 -3.97 -16.73
C SER A 51 -3.64 -5.16 -15.76
N LYS A 52 -3.23 -6.32 -16.24
CA LYS A 52 -3.05 -7.51 -15.42
C LYS A 52 -1.92 -7.32 -14.41
N GLN A 53 -0.81 -6.72 -14.83
CA GLN A 53 0.31 -6.44 -13.95
C GLN A 53 -0.08 -5.47 -12.84
N TYR A 54 -0.85 -4.45 -13.18
CA TYR A 54 -1.33 -3.49 -12.19
C TYR A 54 -2.26 -4.17 -11.18
N ALA A 55 -3.17 -5.01 -11.64
CA ALA A 55 -4.05 -5.77 -10.76
C ALA A 55 -3.24 -6.66 -9.80
N ARG A 56 -2.19 -7.31 -10.31
CA ARG A 56 -1.32 -8.13 -9.49
C ARG A 56 -0.58 -7.30 -8.45
N ALA A 57 -0.10 -6.12 -8.83
CA ALA A 57 0.59 -5.23 -7.91
C ALA A 57 -0.33 -4.76 -6.77
N THR A 58 -1.59 -4.47 -7.08
CA THR A 58 -2.56 -4.08 -6.04
C THR A 58 -2.88 -5.24 -5.10
N GLU A 59 -2.91 -6.46 -5.61
CA GLU A 59 -3.08 -7.65 -4.75
C GLU A 59 -1.89 -7.80 -3.80
N LEU A 60 -0.67 -7.64 -4.33
CA LEU A 60 0.54 -7.73 -3.51
C LEU A 60 0.58 -6.62 -2.47
N ARG A 61 0.10 -5.43 -2.81
CA ARG A 61 -0.02 -4.35 -1.84
C ARG A 61 -0.92 -4.74 -0.68
N ALA A 62 -2.07 -5.35 -0.99
CA ALA A 62 -2.99 -5.81 0.04
C ALA A 62 -2.34 -6.85 0.95
N GLU A 63 -1.59 -7.79 0.39
CA GLU A 63 -0.87 -8.78 1.17
C GLU A 63 0.18 -8.13 2.08
N ASN A 64 0.92 -7.15 1.55
CA ASN A 64 1.93 -6.45 2.33
C ASN A 64 1.32 -5.61 3.45
N ILE A 65 0.15 -5.01 3.20
CA ILE A 65 -0.58 -4.28 4.24
C ILE A 65 -1.02 -5.23 5.35
N PHE A 66 -1.47 -6.42 4.99
CA PHE A 66 -1.85 -7.43 5.96
C PHE A 66 -0.65 -7.85 6.82
N GLU A 67 0.51 -8.05 6.20
CA GLU A 67 1.75 -8.34 6.94
C GLU A 67 2.12 -7.21 7.88
N ASP A 68 1.92 -5.95 7.45
CA ASP A 68 2.14 -4.78 8.30
C ASP A 68 1.27 -4.82 9.54
N ILE A 69 0.03 -5.25 9.40
CA ILE A 69 -0.89 -5.36 10.54
C ILE A 69 -0.33 -6.34 11.56
N LEU A 70 0.15 -7.49 11.09
CA LEU A 70 0.74 -8.50 11.97
C LEU A 70 2.00 -7.96 12.66
N ASP A 71 2.83 -7.25 11.90
CA ASP A 71 4.06 -6.67 12.43
C ASP A 71 3.78 -5.62 13.50
N ILE A 72 2.82 -4.76 13.25
CA ILE A 72 2.41 -3.73 14.22
C ILE A 72 1.88 -4.38 15.50
N ALA A 73 1.09 -5.43 15.37
CA ALA A 73 0.55 -6.16 16.52
C ALA A 73 1.67 -6.78 17.36
N ASP A 74 2.66 -7.39 16.69
CA ASP A 74 3.81 -7.99 17.38
C ASP A 74 4.64 -6.94 18.09
N ASN A 75 4.91 -5.81 17.42
CA ASN A 75 5.67 -4.71 18.03
C ASN A 75 4.94 -4.12 19.21
N ASN A 76 3.62 -4.02 19.13
CA ASN A 76 2.80 -3.51 20.22
C ASN A 76 2.93 -4.41 21.46
N THR A 77 2.96 -5.72 21.26
CA THR A 77 3.16 -6.68 22.33
C THR A 77 4.54 -6.50 22.98
N SER A 78 5.56 -6.30 22.18
CA SER A 78 6.92 -6.04 22.66
C SER A 78 7.00 -4.76 23.46
N ASP A 79 6.35 -3.72 23.01
CA ASP A 79 6.31 -2.43 23.70
C ASP A 79 5.67 -2.55 25.07
N ILE A 80 4.63 -3.33 25.20
CA ILE A 80 3.99 -3.58 26.50
C ILE A 80 4.93 -4.28 27.45
N ILE A 81 5.67 -5.27 26.96
CA ILE A 81 6.59 -6.08 27.79
C ILE A 81 7.78 -5.25 28.23
N SER A 82 8.31 -4.44 27.34
CA SER A 82 9.52 -3.65 27.60
C SER A 82 9.23 -2.27 28.19
N GLY A 83 7.96 -1.94 28.40
CA GLY A 83 7.54 -0.63 28.87
C GLY A 83 8.07 -0.30 30.24
N VAL A 84 9.01 0.62 30.29
CA VAL A 84 9.69 1.02 31.52
C VAL A 84 9.18 2.35 32.05
N ASP A 85 8.64 3.17 31.18
CA ASP A 85 8.34 4.57 31.50
C ASP A 85 6.87 4.83 31.85
N GLY A 86 6.25 3.90 32.51
CA GLY A 86 4.94 4.11 33.05
C GLY A 86 3.80 3.85 32.06
N ASP A 87 2.64 3.68 32.64
CA ASP A 87 1.43 3.23 31.93
C ASP A 87 0.98 4.20 30.84
N ARG A 88 1.28 5.47 31.01
CA ARG A 88 0.82 6.51 30.09
C ARG A 88 1.43 6.39 28.70
N THR A 89 2.73 6.23 28.65
CA THR A 89 3.47 6.08 27.40
C THR A 89 3.05 4.81 26.68
N ASN A 90 2.88 3.74 27.41
CA ASN A 90 2.46 2.46 26.86
C ASN A 90 1.05 2.54 26.27
N ASN A 91 0.15 3.22 26.94
CA ASN A 91 -1.22 3.40 26.45
C ASN A 91 -1.25 4.18 25.16
N ASP A 92 -0.44 5.24 25.05
CA ASP A 92 -0.37 6.03 23.82
C ASP A 92 0.13 5.20 22.65
N VAL A 93 1.15 4.40 22.87
CA VAL A 93 1.70 3.52 21.83
C VAL A 93 0.68 2.47 21.42
N ILE A 94 -0.02 1.86 22.37
CA ILE A 94 -1.04 0.87 22.11
C ILE A 94 -2.19 1.46 21.30
N GLN A 95 -2.65 2.64 21.67
CA GLN A 95 -3.75 3.30 20.96
C GLN A 95 -3.37 3.67 19.56
N ARG A 96 -2.14 4.17 19.37
CA ARG A 96 -1.65 4.53 18.03
C ARG A 96 -1.57 3.29 17.13
N SER A 97 -1.00 2.20 17.65
CA SER A 97 -0.91 0.95 16.90
C SER A 97 -2.28 0.41 16.54
N ARG A 98 -3.23 0.50 17.46
CA ARG A 98 -4.60 0.06 17.24
C ARG A 98 -5.27 0.87 16.12
N LEU A 99 -5.08 2.18 16.11
CA LEU A 99 -5.60 3.04 15.06
C LEU A 99 -4.99 2.68 13.70
N MET A 100 -3.70 2.42 13.66
CA MET A 100 -3.02 2.03 12.42
C MET A 100 -3.54 0.70 11.91
N VAL A 101 -3.72 -0.27 12.79
CA VAL A 101 -4.26 -1.59 12.43
C VAL A 101 -5.69 -1.45 11.91
N ASP A 102 -6.53 -0.69 12.62
CA ASP A 102 -7.92 -0.50 12.23
C ASP A 102 -8.05 0.18 10.87
N ALA A 103 -7.22 1.20 10.62
CA ALA A 103 -7.22 1.89 9.34
C ALA A 103 -6.83 0.95 8.21
N ARG A 104 -5.82 0.11 8.42
CA ARG A 104 -5.37 -0.85 7.42
C ARG A 104 -6.39 -1.95 7.18
N LYS A 105 -7.07 -2.42 8.23
CA LYS A 105 -8.16 -3.40 8.10
C LYS A 105 -9.29 -2.84 7.27
N TRP A 106 -9.67 -1.60 7.54
CA TRP A 106 -10.70 -0.93 6.77
C TRP A 106 -10.32 -0.86 5.28
N TYR A 107 -9.08 -0.45 5.01
CA TYR A 107 -8.58 -0.35 3.65
C TYR A 107 -8.63 -1.71 2.94
N LEU A 108 -8.15 -2.76 3.59
CA LEU A 108 -8.17 -4.11 3.03
C LEU A 108 -9.58 -4.59 2.74
N SER A 109 -10.53 -4.29 3.62
CA SER A 109 -11.92 -4.71 3.40
C SER A 109 -12.53 -4.03 2.18
N LYS A 110 -12.06 -2.81 1.84
CA LYS A 110 -12.52 -2.10 0.65
C LYS A 110 -11.85 -2.63 -0.61
N LEU A 111 -10.59 -3.05 -0.52
CA LEU A 111 -9.87 -3.60 -1.66
C LEU A 111 -10.36 -4.99 -2.03
N ASN A 112 -10.61 -5.84 -1.05
CA ASN A 112 -10.97 -7.22 -1.29
C ASN A 112 -11.93 -7.70 -0.19
N PRO A 113 -13.21 -7.29 -0.26
CA PRO A 113 -14.16 -7.63 0.80
C PRO A 113 -14.40 -9.12 0.98
N LYS A 114 -14.20 -9.92 -0.06
CA LYS A 114 -14.37 -11.36 0.04
C LYS A 114 -13.32 -12.02 0.91
N LYS A 115 -12.09 -11.47 0.88
CA LYS A 115 -10.96 -12.03 1.63
C LYS A 115 -10.79 -11.39 2.99
N TYR A 116 -10.97 -10.08 3.09
CA TYR A 116 -10.65 -9.31 4.30
C TYR A 116 -11.84 -8.66 4.99
N GLY A 117 -13.01 -8.71 4.38
CA GLY A 117 -14.19 -8.08 4.95
C GLY A 117 -14.78 -8.88 6.11
N ASP A 118 -15.63 -8.21 6.88
CA ASP A 118 -16.34 -8.83 8.01
C ASP A 118 -17.49 -9.68 7.53
N LYS A 119 -17.28 -10.55 6.58
CA LYS A 119 -18.25 -11.40 6.13
C LYS A 119 -19.00 -11.31 4.89
#